data_8449cd0bc1c377813b25f11b30e04d42
#
_entry.id   8449cd0bc1c377813b25f11b30e04d42
#
_cell.length_a   1.000
_cell.length_b   1.000
_cell.length_c   1.000
_cell.angle_alpha   90.00
_cell.angle_beta   90.00
_cell.angle_gamma   90.00
#
_symmetry.space_group_name_H-M   'P 1'
#
loop_
_entity.id
_entity.type
_entity.pdbx_description
1 polymer ?
#
loop_
_entity_poly.entity_id
_entity_poly.type
_entity_poly.pdbx_seq_one_letter_code
_entity_poly.pdbx_strand_id
1 'polypeptide(L)'
;MKKSDIRTFGIIGGDKRQLFLAKSISDSCYDVLLGGFDSLESYGSLSLCNVKKAISESDALIFPLPSIRTDGSLNTPFSNENILLDGDDIEIILKKPVFTTMKSRFLKAYPRLSDGEIFDYGARDDFTILNALPTAEGAIECAMREYEGTISGSKCLVTGFGRIGKILAHKLVLLGANVTVSARKPSDLAYVKALGYNALNTENLRTVKRFDIAFNTIPRLIFDRELLMNTDTNTLIIDLASLPGGVDFDTAEKLGIYAVRALSLPGKCAPKTAGEIIKTTVFDIIKEVYR
;
A
#
# COMPACT_ATOMS: atom_id res chain seq x y z
N MET A 1 5.00 -3.67 29.91
CA MET A 1 4.05 -4.70 29.40
C MET A 1 4.84 -5.89 28.88
N LYS A 2 4.37 -7.13 29.08
CA LYS A 2 4.96 -8.34 28.50
C LYS A 2 4.11 -8.78 27.31
N LYS A 3 4.69 -9.56 26.38
CA LYS A 3 3.93 -10.13 25.25
C LYS A 3 2.72 -10.94 25.71
N SER A 4 2.83 -11.62 26.86
CA SER A 4 1.74 -12.40 27.49
C SER A 4 0.56 -11.56 27.95
N ASP A 5 0.71 -10.25 28.02
CA ASP A 5 -0.32 -9.34 28.53
C ASP A 5 -1.27 -8.90 27.44
N ILE A 6 -0.90 -9.05 26.13
CA ILE A 6 -1.76 -8.75 24.99
C ILE A 6 -2.63 -9.98 24.71
N ARG A 7 -3.93 -9.86 24.92
CA ARG A 7 -4.95 -10.88 24.61
C ARG A 7 -5.97 -10.39 23.60
N THR A 8 -6.31 -9.11 23.66
CA THR A 8 -7.34 -8.49 22.83
C THR A 8 -6.74 -7.40 21.96
N PHE A 9 -6.95 -7.53 20.64
CA PHE A 9 -6.57 -6.51 19.67
C PHE A 9 -7.77 -5.67 19.25
N GLY A 10 -7.65 -4.35 19.34
CA GLY A 10 -8.58 -3.40 18.73
C GLY A 10 -8.11 -3.05 17.32
N ILE A 11 -8.90 -3.40 16.31
CA ILE A 11 -8.64 -3.01 14.92
C ILE A 11 -9.56 -1.86 14.57
N ILE A 12 -8.96 -0.70 14.28
CA ILE A 12 -9.67 0.56 14.15
C ILE A 12 -9.73 0.98 12.69
N GLY A 13 -10.89 0.84 12.07
CA GLY A 13 -11.13 1.24 10.68
C GLY A 13 -10.34 0.47 9.64
N GLY A 14 -10.28 1.05 8.44
CA GLY A 14 -9.59 0.48 7.29
C GLY A 14 -10.49 -0.30 6.33
N ASP A 15 -9.87 -0.84 5.29
CA ASP A 15 -10.55 -1.55 4.22
C ASP A 15 -10.59 -3.09 4.46
N LYS A 16 -10.85 -3.85 3.41
CA LYS A 16 -10.92 -5.31 3.49
C LYS A 16 -9.66 -5.97 4.09
N ARG A 17 -8.50 -5.32 4.02
CA ARG A 17 -7.25 -5.83 4.63
C ARG A 17 -7.40 -6.02 6.13
N GLN A 18 -8.04 -5.07 6.81
CA GLN A 18 -8.26 -5.11 8.25
C GLN A 18 -9.27 -6.20 8.65
N LEU A 19 -10.23 -6.52 7.81
CA LEU A 19 -11.14 -7.64 8.03
C LEU A 19 -10.40 -8.99 7.97
N PHE A 20 -9.52 -9.17 6.98
CA PHE A 20 -8.68 -10.37 6.89
C PHE A 20 -7.63 -10.43 7.98
N LEU A 21 -7.03 -9.29 8.36
CA LEU A 21 -6.15 -9.17 9.51
C LEU A 21 -6.85 -9.63 10.79
N ALA A 22 -8.05 -9.11 11.05
CA ALA A 22 -8.87 -9.46 12.20
C ALA A 22 -9.14 -10.96 12.29
N LYS A 23 -9.58 -11.55 11.18
CA LYS A 23 -9.80 -12.99 11.09
C LYS A 23 -8.52 -13.77 11.38
N SER A 24 -7.41 -13.40 10.78
CA SER A 24 -6.13 -14.08 10.97
C SER A 24 -5.57 -13.97 12.39
N ILE A 25 -5.80 -12.83 13.07
CA ILE A 25 -5.45 -12.67 14.50
C ILE A 25 -6.34 -13.56 15.36
N SER A 26 -7.64 -13.58 15.11
CA SER A 26 -8.60 -14.43 15.83
C SER A 26 -8.30 -15.93 15.63
N ASP A 27 -7.95 -16.35 14.42
CA ASP A 27 -7.52 -17.72 14.11
C ASP A 27 -6.22 -18.12 14.86
N SER A 28 -5.51 -17.15 15.45
CA SER A 28 -4.31 -17.36 16.30
C SER A 28 -4.62 -17.29 17.79
N CYS A 29 -5.89 -17.48 18.18
CA CYS A 29 -6.37 -17.53 19.56
C CYS A 29 -6.22 -16.20 20.32
N TYR A 30 -6.35 -15.06 19.65
CA TYR A 30 -6.50 -13.74 20.25
C TYR A 30 -7.92 -13.23 20.08
N ASP A 31 -8.40 -12.47 21.05
CA ASP A 31 -9.65 -11.76 20.93
C ASP A 31 -9.47 -10.52 20.02
N VAL A 32 -10.49 -10.21 19.24
CA VAL A 32 -10.46 -9.09 18.29
C VAL A 32 -11.74 -8.27 18.38
N LEU A 33 -11.58 -6.97 18.54
CA LEU A 33 -12.65 -5.97 18.48
C LEU A 33 -12.47 -5.12 17.22
N LEU A 34 -13.49 -5.09 16.36
CA LEU A 34 -13.52 -4.31 15.13
C LEU A 34 -14.30 -3.01 15.35
N GLY A 35 -13.62 -1.86 15.38
CA GLY A 35 -14.22 -0.53 15.50
C GLY A 35 -14.20 0.24 14.18
N GLY A 36 -15.32 0.90 13.85
CA GLY A 36 -15.44 1.68 12.60
C GLY A 36 -15.80 0.83 11.37
N PHE A 37 -16.57 -0.24 11.59
CA PHE A 37 -17.12 -1.13 10.56
C PHE A 37 -18.65 -1.24 10.66
N ASP A 38 -19.30 -0.20 11.12
CA ASP A 38 -20.73 -0.14 11.44
C ASP A 38 -21.65 -0.21 10.20
N SER A 39 -21.11 -0.04 8.99
CA SER A 39 -21.87 -0.32 7.75
C SER A 39 -21.97 -1.82 7.42
N LEU A 40 -21.27 -2.68 8.17
CA LEU A 40 -21.36 -4.13 8.04
C LEU A 40 -22.30 -4.69 9.09
N GLU A 41 -23.24 -5.56 8.69
CA GLU A 41 -24.12 -6.25 9.63
C GLU A 41 -23.38 -7.28 10.48
N SER A 42 -22.43 -7.99 9.88
CA SER A 42 -21.57 -8.97 10.56
C SER A 42 -20.32 -9.29 9.74
N TYR A 43 -19.30 -9.85 10.38
CA TYR A 43 -18.13 -10.41 9.68
C TYR A 43 -17.67 -11.70 10.37
N GLY A 44 -18.29 -12.82 10.00
CA GLY A 44 -18.04 -14.13 10.60
C GLY A 44 -18.35 -14.13 12.11
N SER A 45 -17.42 -14.64 12.91
CA SER A 45 -17.52 -14.66 14.38
C SER A 45 -16.90 -13.47 15.08
N LEU A 46 -16.43 -12.44 14.32
CA LEU A 46 -15.73 -11.30 14.89
C LEU A 46 -16.71 -10.29 15.51
N SER A 47 -16.28 -9.69 16.63
CA SER A 47 -17.08 -8.71 17.35
C SER A 47 -16.96 -7.33 16.70
N LEU A 48 -18.03 -6.89 16.05
CA LEU A 48 -18.18 -5.51 15.58
C LEU A 48 -18.63 -4.62 16.74
N CYS A 49 -18.01 -3.48 16.92
CA CYS A 49 -18.36 -2.50 17.95
C CYS A 49 -18.05 -1.08 17.48
N ASN A 50 -18.45 -0.09 18.26
CA ASN A 50 -18.02 1.28 18.00
C ASN A 50 -16.53 1.46 18.31
N VAL A 51 -15.91 2.50 17.74
CA VAL A 51 -14.47 2.77 17.89
C VAL A 51 -14.09 2.98 19.37
N LYS A 52 -14.90 3.66 20.16
CA LYS A 52 -14.62 3.90 21.57
C LYS A 52 -14.53 2.60 22.38
N LYS A 53 -15.43 1.66 22.13
CA LYS A 53 -15.40 0.34 22.75
C LYS A 53 -14.16 -0.43 22.33
N ALA A 54 -13.84 -0.44 21.04
CA ALA A 54 -12.62 -1.10 20.55
C ALA A 54 -11.34 -0.50 21.19
N ILE A 55 -11.30 0.83 21.37
CA ILE A 55 -10.19 1.51 22.02
C ILE A 55 -10.13 1.14 23.52
N SER A 56 -11.27 1.16 24.23
CA SER A 56 -11.27 0.98 25.70
C SER A 56 -11.01 -0.46 26.12
N GLU A 57 -11.58 -1.46 25.45
CA GLU A 57 -11.58 -2.86 25.85
C GLU A 57 -10.45 -3.70 25.23
N SER A 58 -9.59 -3.15 24.38
CA SER A 58 -8.44 -3.86 23.83
C SER A 58 -7.15 -3.60 24.59
N ASP A 59 -6.18 -4.52 24.48
CA ASP A 59 -4.84 -4.37 25.07
C ASP A 59 -3.87 -3.69 24.12
N ALA A 60 -4.09 -3.82 22.81
CA ALA A 60 -3.27 -3.24 21.74
C ALA A 60 -4.16 -2.75 20.60
N LEU A 61 -3.71 -1.72 19.90
CA LEU A 61 -4.48 -1.09 18.83
C LEU A 61 -3.75 -1.16 17.49
N ILE A 62 -4.48 -1.53 16.43
CA ILE A 62 -3.96 -1.55 15.05
C ILE A 62 -4.79 -0.62 14.19
N PHE A 63 -4.14 0.41 13.65
CA PHE A 63 -4.74 1.37 12.71
C PHE A 63 -4.42 1.01 11.26
N PRO A 64 -5.23 1.41 10.28
CA PRO A 64 -5.10 0.99 8.89
C PRO A 64 -3.98 1.71 8.12
N LEU A 65 -3.85 1.37 6.85
CA LEU A 65 -2.98 2.02 5.87
C LEU A 65 -3.82 2.70 4.77
N PRO A 66 -3.87 4.05 4.70
CA PRO A 66 -3.37 5.01 5.70
C PRO A 66 -4.20 5.00 6.98
N SER A 67 -3.63 5.43 8.11
CA SER A 67 -4.33 5.46 9.40
C SER A 67 -5.37 6.58 9.47
N ILE A 68 -5.06 7.72 8.85
CA ILE A 68 -5.93 8.89 8.84
C ILE A 68 -6.12 9.45 7.44
N ARG A 69 -7.25 10.11 7.22
CA ARG A 69 -7.60 10.85 6.01
C ARG A 69 -6.91 12.22 5.95
N THR A 70 -7.11 12.94 4.86
CA THR A 70 -6.53 14.29 4.65
C THR A 70 -7.05 15.33 5.63
N ASP A 71 -8.30 15.18 6.08
CA ASP A 71 -8.97 16.03 7.05
C ASP A 71 -8.62 15.74 8.51
N GLY A 72 -7.76 14.77 8.78
CA GLY A 72 -7.34 14.34 10.11
C GLY A 72 -8.23 13.28 10.77
N SER A 73 -9.36 12.93 10.15
CA SER A 73 -10.23 11.85 10.64
C SER A 73 -9.59 10.48 10.44
N LEU A 74 -10.05 9.49 11.19
CA LEU A 74 -9.66 8.10 11.02
C LEU A 74 -10.09 7.59 9.65
N ASN A 75 -9.29 6.72 9.07
CA ASN A 75 -9.64 6.10 7.79
C ASN A 75 -10.59 4.92 8.01
N THR A 76 -11.89 5.21 8.05
CA THR A 76 -12.98 4.26 8.33
C THR A 76 -13.95 4.18 7.16
N PRO A 77 -13.57 3.58 6.01
CA PRO A 77 -14.44 3.51 4.82
C PRO A 77 -15.69 2.66 5.00
N PHE A 78 -15.74 1.83 6.03
CA PHE A 78 -16.92 1.03 6.42
C PHE A 78 -17.68 1.62 7.61
N SER A 79 -17.41 2.86 7.97
CA SER A 79 -18.23 3.61 8.93
C SER A 79 -19.13 4.61 8.22
N ASN A 80 -20.32 4.81 8.76
CA ASN A 80 -21.27 5.82 8.31
C ASN A 80 -20.89 7.23 8.78
N GLU A 81 -19.94 7.34 9.71
CA GLU A 81 -19.54 8.60 10.33
C GLU A 81 -18.07 8.93 10.08
N ASN A 82 -17.74 10.21 10.11
CA ASN A 82 -16.38 10.71 10.18
C ASN A 82 -15.90 10.67 11.63
N ILE A 83 -14.97 9.76 11.94
CA ILE A 83 -14.53 9.50 13.31
C ILE A 83 -13.25 10.28 13.59
N LEU A 84 -13.29 11.09 14.66
CA LEU A 84 -12.13 11.77 15.24
C LEU A 84 -11.91 11.23 16.65
N LEU A 85 -10.64 11.10 17.05
CA LEU A 85 -10.28 10.74 18.43
C LEU A 85 -10.47 11.98 19.32
N ASP A 86 -11.20 11.82 20.39
CA ASP A 86 -11.36 12.87 21.41
C ASP A 86 -10.30 12.77 22.51
N GLY A 87 -10.39 13.64 23.52
CA GLY A 87 -9.44 13.69 24.63
C GLY A 87 -9.42 12.40 25.45
N ASP A 88 -10.57 11.79 25.67
CA ASP A 88 -10.70 10.56 26.45
C ASP A 88 -10.13 9.37 25.71
N ASP A 89 -10.39 9.29 24.39
CA ASP A 89 -9.78 8.29 23.52
C ASP A 89 -8.25 8.36 23.59
N ILE A 90 -7.68 9.56 23.49
CA ILE A 90 -6.23 9.79 23.54
C ILE A 90 -5.65 9.34 24.88
N GLU A 91 -6.28 9.65 26.02
CA GLU A 91 -5.81 9.21 27.35
C GLU A 91 -5.79 7.69 27.49
N ILE A 92 -6.73 7.00 26.86
CA ILE A 92 -6.78 5.53 26.87
C ILE A 92 -5.70 4.97 25.95
N ILE A 93 -5.55 5.53 24.74
CA ILE A 93 -4.58 5.10 23.72
C ILE A 93 -3.14 5.23 24.23
N LEU A 94 -2.83 6.29 24.99
CA LEU A 94 -1.50 6.52 25.59
C LEU A 94 -1.02 5.38 26.49
N LYS A 95 -1.92 4.57 27.02
CA LYS A 95 -1.61 3.45 27.93
C LYS A 95 -1.40 2.12 27.24
N LYS A 96 -1.46 2.08 25.90
CA LYS A 96 -1.48 0.87 25.09
C LYS A 96 -0.47 0.95 23.93
N PRO A 97 0.08 -0.19 23.48
CA PRO A 97 0.84 -0.22 22.25
C PRO A 97 -0.08 0.03 21.06
N VAL A 98 0.36 0.92 20.18
CA VAL A 98 -0.35 1.32 18.97
C VAL A 98 0.49 1.00 17.74
N PHE A 99 -0.09 0.24 16.83
CA PHE A 99 0.50 -0.09 15.54
C PHE A 99 -0.22 0.74 14.46
N THR A 100 0.51 1.62 13.81
CA THR A 100 -0.04 2.56 12.83
C THR A 100 0.80 2.56 11.56
N THR A 101 0.40 3.35 10.58
CA THR A 101 1.21 3.67 9.41
C THR A 101 1.30 5.17 9.23
N MET A 102 2.36 5.63 8.54
CA MET A 102 2.58 7.06 8.35
C MET A 102 2.58 7.80 9.71
N LYS A 103 3.32 7.27 10.69
CA LYS A 103 3.36 7.76 12.08
C LYS A 103 3.47 9.28 12.17
N SER A 104 4.32 9.91 11.35
CA SER A 104 4.48 11.37 11.36
C SER A 104 3.17 12.11 11.05
N ARG A 105 2.37 11.59 10.12
CA ARG A 105 1.06 12.16 9.78
C ARG A 105 0.02 11.88 10.88
N PHE A 106 0.04 10.70 11.47
CA PHE A 106 -0.82 10.31 12.59
C PHE A 106 -0.57 11.21 13.80
N LEU A 107 0.71 11.42 14.17
CA LEU A 107 1.10 12.29 15.28
C LEU A 107 0.86 13.78 14.99
N LYS A 108 0.89 14.20 13.71
CA LYS A 108 0.50 15.58 13.35
C LYS A 108 -0.98 15.84 13.61
N ALA A 109 -1.85 14.85 13.39
CA ALA A 109 -3.27 14.96 13.68
C ALA A 109 -3.56 14.85 15.19
N TYR A 110 -2.83 14.02 15.91
CA TYR A 110 -2.99 13.74 17.34
C TYR A 110 -1.67 13.92 18.10
N PRO A 111 -1.19 15.16 18.34
CA PRO A 111 0.18 15.42 18.84
C PRO A 111 0.46 14.81 20.22
N ARG A 112 -0.54 14.73 21.09
CA ARG A 112 -0.39 14.14 22.43
C ARG A 112 0.00 12.67 22.41
N LEU A 113 -0.31 11.95 21.32
CA LEU A 113 0.08 10.55 21.17
C LEU A 113 1.59 10.36 20.97
N SER A 114 2.38 11.44 20.81
CA SER A 114 3.84 11.36 20.79
C SER A 114 4.45 10.79 22.07
N ASP A 115 3.74 10.89 23.19
CA ASP A 115 4.18 10.42 24.50
C ASP A 115 3.90 8.91 24.71
N GLY A 116 3.19 8.28 23.77
CA GLY A 116 2.77 6.88 23.82
C GLY A 116 3.70 5.92 23.04
N GLU A 117 3.45 4.63 23.22
CA GLU A 117 4.13 3.55 22.49
C GLU A 117 3.53 3.40 21.06
N ILE A 118 3.98 4.20 20.12
CA ILE A 118 3.48 4.24 18.74
C ILE A 118 4.49 3.61 17.78
N PHE A 119 4.13 2.51 17.15
CA PHE A 119 4.95 1.77 16.20
C PHE A 119 4.44 1.97 14.76
N ASP A 120 5.34 2.36 13.85
CA ASP A 120 5.02 2.48 12.41
C ASP A 120 5.35 1.17 11.70
N TYR A 121 4.36 0.28 11.56
CA TYR A 121 4.57 -0.97 10.81
C TYR A 121 4.72 -0.72 9.31
N GLY A 122 4.15 0.37 8.79
CA GLY A 122 4.26 0.73 7.38
C GLY A 122 5.64 1.24 6.96
N ALA A 123 6.46 1.69 7.92
CA ALA A 123 7.83 2.14 7.67
C ALA A 123 8.86 1.01 7.65
N ARG A 124 8.50 -0.21 8.08
CA ARG A 124 9.41 -1.35 8.10
C ARG A 124 9.74 -1.83 6.69
N ASP A 125 10.99 -2.19 6.49
CA ASP A 125 11.47 -2.70 5.19
C ASP A 125 10.84 -4.04 4.81
N ASP A 126 10.74 -4.95 5.77
CA ASP A 126 10.10 -6.25 5.59
C ASP A 126 8.63 -6.11 5.16
N PHE A 127 7.86 -5.24 5.85
CA PHE A 127 6.51 -4.91 5.45
C PHE A 127 6.44 -4.38 4.01
N THR A 128 7.27 -3.38 3.69
CA THR A 128 7.20 -2.72 2.39
C THR A 128 7.66 -3.62 1.24
N ILE A 129 8.59 -4.54 1.50
CA ILE A 129 9.02 -5.57 0.53
C ILE A 129 7.88 -6.58 0.30
N LEU A 130 7.30 -7.14 1.36
CA LEU A 130 6.20 -8.09 1.25
C LEU A 130 4.96 -7.47 0.61
N ASN A 131 4.61 -6.22 0.98
CA ASN A 131 3.47 -5.50 0.42
C ASN A 131 3.66 -5.10 -1.06
N ALA A 132 4.90 -5.13 -1.57
CA ALA A 132 5.16 -4.93 -2.99
C ALA A 132 4.69 -6.13 -3.85
N LEU A 133 4.57 -7.33 -3.27
CA LEU A 133 4.06 -8.51 -3.98
C LEU A 133 2.60 -8.33 -4.42
N PRO A 134 1.61 -8.11 -3.52
CA PRO A 134 0.23 -7.87 -3.93
C PRO A 134 0.07 -6.57 -4.74
N THR A 135 0.96 -5.58 -4.56
CA THR A 135 0.97 -4.38 -5.40
C THR A 135 1.32 -4.71 -6.85
N ALA A 136 2.35 -5.53 -7.07
CA ALA A 136 2.78 -5.94 -8.41
C ALA A 136 1.72 -6.82 -9.10
N GLU A 137 1.08 -7.72 -8.36
CA GLU A 137 -0.02 -8.55 -8.90
C GLU A 137 -1.23 -7.71 -9.27
N GLY A 138 -1.60 -6.75 -8.43
CA GLY A 138 -2.67 -5.82 -8.74
C GLY A 138 -2.35 -4.89 -9.92
N ALA A 139 -1.08 -4.54 -10.14
CA ALA A 139 -0.65 -3.80 -11.31
C ALA A 139 -0.83 -4.62 -12.59
N ILE A 140 -0.51 -5.91 -12.54
CA ILE A 140 -0.70 -6.84 -13.66
C ILE A 140 -2.18 -7.07 -13.92
N GLU A 141 -2.99 -7.26 -12.87
CA GLU A 141 -4.45 -7.35 -13.00
C GLU A 141 -5.03 -6.11 -13.67
N CYS A 142 -4.62 -4.92 -13.23
CA CYS A 142 -5.00 -3.66 -13.85
C CYS A 142 -4.60 -3.62 -15.32
N ALA A 143 -3.37 -4.03 -15.66
CA ALA A 143 -2.91 -4.09 -17.05
C ALA A 143 -3.74 -5.07 -17.90
N MET A 144 -4.04 -6.26 -17.38
CA MET A 144 -4.84 -7.25 -18.10
C MET A 144 -6.29 -6.78 -18.36
N ARG A 145 -6.83 -5.95 -17.49
CA ARG A 145 -8.17 -5.39 -17.63
C ARG A 145 -8.24 -4.21 -18.62
N GLU A 146 -7.21 -3.36 -18.59
CA GLU A 146 -7.22 -2.08 -19.33
C GLU A 146 -6.50 -2.16 -20.69
N TYR A 147 -5.63 -3.14 -20.89
CA TYR A 147 -4.90 -3.34 -22.15
C TYR A 147 -5.64 -4.31 -23.06
N GLU A 148 -5.87 -3.92 -24.31
CA GLU A 148 -6.61 -4.73 -25.28
C GLU A 148 -5.82 -5.91 -25.86
N GLY A 149 -4.50 -5.95 -25.63
CA GLY A 149 -3.62 -7.05 -26.05
C GLY A 149 -3.29 -8.01 -24.93
N THR A 150 -2.38 -8.95 -25.20
CA THR A 150 -1.83 -9.88 -24.20
C THR A 150 -0.57 -9.31 -23.57
N ILE A 151 -0.35 -9.62 -22.28
CA ILE A 151 0.93 -9.29 -21.60
C ILE A 151 2.08 -10.05 -22.26
N SER A 152 1.86 -11.32 -22.62
CA SER A 152 2.85 -12.11 -23.36
C SER A 152 3.17 -11.48 -24.72
N GLY A 153 4.44 -11.24 -24.98
CA GLY A 153 4.95 -10.58 -26.19
C GLY A 153 4.90 -9.04 -26.15
N SER A 154 4.14 -8.43 -25.22
CA SER A 154 4.05 -6.97 -25.09
C SER A 154 5.36 -6.32 -24.65
N LYS A 155 5.60 -5.09 -25.07
CA LYS A 155 6.73 -4.24 -24.64
C LYS A 155 6.34 -3.48 -23.40
N CYS A 156 6.80 -3.95 -22.23
CA CYS A 156 6.51 -3.34 -20.95
C CYS A 156 7.67 -2.46 -20.47
N LEU A 157 7.38 -1.22 -20.10
CA LEU A 157 8.28 -0.33 -19.40
C LEU A 157 7.93 -0.36 -17.90
N VAL A 158 8.93 -0.56 -17.04
CA VAL A 158 8.81 -0.36 -15.60
C VAL A 158 9.74 0.79 -15.20
N THR A 159 9.18 1.93 -14.80
CA THR A 159 10.01 3.03 -14.29
C THR A 159 10.28 2.85 -12.81
N GLY A 160 11.58 2.80 -12.45
CA GLY A 160 12.06 2.55 -11.11
C GLY A 160 12.39 1.07 -10.85
N PHE A 161 13.48 0.86 -10.10
CA PHE A 161 13.96 -0.46 -9.71
C PHE A 161 13.98 -0.59 -8.17
N GLY A 162 12.92 -0.06 -7.54
CA GLY A 162 12.65 -0.21 -6.11
C GLY A 162 11.96 -1.54 -5.78
N ARG A 163 11.37 -1.62 -4.58
CA ARG A 163 10.70 -2.84 -4.08
C ARG A 163 9.62 -3.34 -5.05
N ILE A 164 8.71 -2.45 -5.47
CA ILE A 164 7.64 -2.78 -6.43
C ILE A 164 8.23 -3.08 -7.81
N GLY A 165 9.10 -2.22 -8.33
CA GLY A 165 9.64 -2.35 -9.69
C GLY A 165 10.40 -3.66 -9.90
N LYS A 166 11.15 -4.14 -8.91
CA LYS A 166 11.85 -5.43 -8.97
C LYS A 166 10.89 -6.61 -9.11
N ILE A 167 9.86 -6.66 -8.26
CA ILE A 167 8.89 -7.76 -8.26
C ILE A 167 8.03 -7.71 -9.52
N LEU A 168 7.57 -6.52 -9.91
CA LEU A 168 6.75 -6.33 -11.11
C LEU A 168 7.51 -6.73 -12.37
N ALA A 169 8.75 -6.25 -12.56
CA ALA A 169 9.56 -6.59 -13.72
C ALA A 169 9.75 -8.12 -13.82
N HIS A 170 10.06 -8.79 -12.72
CA HIS A 170 10.22 -10.23 -12.68
C HIS A 170 8.94 -10.98 -13.09
N LYS A 171 7.77 -10.58 -12.51
CA LYS A 171 6.50 -11.20 -12.86
C LYS A 171 6.09 -10.97 -14.32
N LEU A 172 6.34 -9.79 -14.88
CA LEU A 172 6.08 -9.49 -16.28
C LEU A 172 6.92 -10.35 -17.22
N VAL A 173 8.20 -10.57 -16.89
CA VAL A 173 9.08 -11.49 -17.66
C VAL A 173 8.55 -12.92 -17.63
N LEU A 174 8.10 -13.40 -16.45
CA LEU A 174 7.51 -14.73 -16.30
C LEU A 174 6.21 -14.90 -17.11
N LEU A 175 5.47 -13.79 -17.33
CA LEU A 175 4.31 -13.77 -18.22
C LEU A 175 4.67 -13.64 -19.70
N GLY A 176 5.95 -13.62 -20.05
CA GLY A 176 6.43 -13.57 -21.43
C GLY A 176 6.50 -12.16 -22.04
N ALA A 177 6.45 -11.10 -21.24
CA ALA A 177 6.61 -9.72 -21.70
C ALA A 177 8.07 -9.39 -22.04
N ASN A 178 8.28 -8.46 -22.99
CA ASN A 178 9.56 -7.83 -23.27
C ASN A 178 9.77 -6.65 -22.31
N VAL A 179 10.45 -6.89 -21.20
CA VAL A 179 10.52 -5.90 -20.12
C VAL A 179 11.76 -5.01 -20.26
N THR A 180 11.51 -3.71 -20.24
CA THR A 180 12.53 -2.66 -20.06
C THR A 180 12.34 -2.02 -18.69
N VAL A 181 13.41 -1.96 -17.90
CA VAL A 181 13.39 -1.31 -16.58
C VAL A 181 14.22 -0.04 -16.64
N SER A 182 13.65 1.08 -16.21
CA SER A 182 14.41 2.31 -16.09
C SER A 182 14.88 2.54 -14.66
N ALA A 183 16.16 2.92 -14.51
CA ALA A 183 16.76 3.27 -13.24
C ALA A 183 17.81 4.39 -13.43
N ARG A 184 18.14 5.09 -12.32
CA ARG A 184 19.15 6.16 -12.34
C ARG A 184 20.54 5.66 -11.93
N LYS A 185 20.58 4.74 -10.95
CA LYS A 185 21.85 4.27 -10.39
C LYS A 185 22.52 3.27 -11.33
N PRO A 186 23.82 3.45 -11.64
CA PRO A 186 24.55 2.46 -12.46
C PRO A 186 24.49 1.04 -11.90
N SER A 187 24.51 0.88 -10.56
CA SER A 187 24.37 -0.42 -9.90
C SER A 187 23.03 -1.09 -10.19
N ASP A 188 21.92 -0.31 -10.19
CA ASP A 188 20.60 -0.84 -10.50
C ASP A 188 20.52 -1.26 -11.98
N LEU A 189 21.08 -0.45 -12.89
CA LEU A 189 21.15 -0.78 -14.32
C LEU A 189 21.98 -2.05 -14.59
N ALA A 190 23.10 -2.21 -13.87
CA ALA A 190 23.91 -3.42 -13.94
C ALA A 190 23.11 -4.64 -13.46
N TYR A 191 22.37 -4.49 -12.35
CA TYR A 191 21.52 -5.56 -11.81
C TYR A 191 20.40 -5.95 -12.77
N VAL A 192 19.72 -4.96 -13.38
CA VAL A 192 18.69 -5.17 -14.41
C VAL A 192 19.25 -6.01 -15.58
N LYS A 193 20.45 -5.66 -16.07
CA LYS A 193 21.13 -6.41 -17.14
C LYS A 193 21.50 -7.83 -16.71
N ALA A 194 22.01 -8.00 -15.48
CA ALA A 194 22.37 -9.31 -14.93
C ALA A 194 21.16 -10.26 -14.81
N LEU A 195 19.96 -9.71 -14.62
CA LEU A 195 18.70 -10.47 -14.62
C LEU A 195 18.17 -10.76 -16.05
N GLY A 196 18.85 -10.30 -17.10
CA GLY A 196 18.43 -10.48 -18.48
C GLY A 196 17.36 -9.53 -18.98
N TYR A 197 17.07 -8.44 -18.24
CA TYR A 197 16.09 -7.44 -18.65
C TYR A 197 16.75 -6.30 -19.45
N ASN A 198 15.96 -5.59 -20.26
CA ASN A 198 16.46 -4.40 -20.93
C ASN A 198 16.64 -3.27 -19.93
N ALA A 199 17.84 -2.72 -19.82
CA ALA A 199 18.15 -1.63 -18.90
C ALA A 199 18.15 -0.28 -19.64
N LEU A 200 17.45 0.71 -19.06
CA LEU A 200 17.36 2.05 -19.61
C LEU A 200 17.70 3.08 -18.50
N ASN A 201 18.61 4.02 -18.78
CA ASN A 201 18.77 5.14 -17.87
C ASN A 201 17.50 6.01 -17.89
N THR A 202 16.96 6.33 -16.70
CA THR A 202 15.75 7.15 -16.57
C THR A 202 15.86 8.50 -17.29
N GLU A 203 17.06 9.07 -17.39
CA GLU A 203 17.32 10.30 -18.14
C GLU A 203 17.09 10.15 -19.64
N ASN A 204 17.21 8.93 -20.15
CA ASN A 204 17.02 8.61 -21.58
C ASN A 204 15.59 8.13 -21.90
N LEU A 205 14.64 8.22 -20.98
CA LEU A 205 13.25 7.81 -21.25
C LEU A 205 12.65 8.50 -22.48
N ARG A 206 13.02 9.75 -22.71
CA ARG A 206 12.54 10.56 -23.86
C ARG A 206 13.05 10.08 -25.21
N THR A 207 14.05 9.21 -25.25
CA THR A 207 14.60 8.66 -26.49
C THR A 207 13.88 7.40 -26.97
N VAL A 208 13.03 6.80 -26.11
CA VAL A 208 12.33 5.55 -26.42
C VAL A 208 10.85 5.83 -26.68
N LYS A 209 10.38 5.47 -27.87
CA LYS A 209 9.07 5.92 -28.36
C LYS A 209 7.94 4.91 -28.26
N ARG A 210 8.21 3.63 -28.04
CA ARG A 210 7.16 2.60 -28.15
C ARG A 210 7.23 1.56 -27.04
N PHE A 211 6.30 1.69 -26.11
CA PHE A 211 5.89 0.64 -25.19
C PHE A 211 4.40 0.40 -25.37
N ASP A 212 3.98 -0.84 -25.19
CA ASP A 212 2.55 -1.17 -25.15
C ASP A 212 1.97 -0.80 -23.78
N ILE A 213 2.74 -1.07 -22.71
CA ILE A 213 2.35 -0.76 -21.34
C ILE A 213 3.53 -0.12 -20.58
N ALA A 214 3.27 0.98 -19.89
CA ALA A 214 4.23 1.64 -19.02
C ALA A 214 3.73 1.66 -17.57
N PHE A 215 4.48 1.05 -16.67
CA PHE A 215 4.20 1.05 -15.23
C PHE A 215 5.12 2.05 -14.53
N ASN A 216 4.53 3.06 -13.87
CA ASN A 216 5.31 3.99 -13.07
C ASN A 216 5.30 3.58 -11.59
N THR A 217 6.51 3.40 -11.01
CA THR A 217 6.68 3.12 -9.57
C THR A 217 7.40 4.26 -8.84
N ILE A 218 7.73 5.36 -9.53
CA ILE A 218 8.50 6.47 -8.97
C ILE A 218 7.54 7.57 -8.50
N PRO A 219 7.54 7.95 -7.20
CA PRO A 219 6.62 8.97 -6.64
C PRO A 219 7.11 10.41 -6.94
N ARG A 220 7.45 10.68 -8.17
CA ARG A 220 7.84 11.99 -8.73
C ARG A 220 7.38 12.04 -10.17
N LEU A 221 7.08 13.24 -10.67
CA LEU A 221 6.68 13.45 -12.05
C LEU A 221 7.77 12.94 -13.02
N ILE A 222 7.48 11.81 -13.66
CA ILE A 222 8.30 11.14 -14.68
C ILE A 222 7.67 11.31 -16.04
N PHE A 223 6.37 11.01 -16.15
CA PHE A 223 5.57 11.22 -17.35
C PHE A 223 5.05 12.66 -17.36
N ASP A 224 5.98 13.59 -17.52
CA ASP A 224 5.69 15.01 -17.72
C ASP A 224 5.20 15.28 -19.14
N ARG A 225 4.79 16.52 -19.41
CA ARG A 225 4.30 16.94 -20.72
C ARG A 225 5.26 16.57 -21.86
N GLU A 226 6.56 16.76 -21.67
CA GLU A 226 7.56 16.50 -22.71
C GLU A 226 7.69 15.01 -23.02
N LEU A 227 7.72 14.14 -21.98
CA LEU A 227 7.73 12.70 -22.17
C LEU A 227 6.44 12.21 -22.82
N LEU A 228 5.28 12.71 -22.35
CA LEU A 228 3.97 12.34 -22.90
C LEU A 228 3.83 12.72 -24.37
N MET A 229 4.32 13.89 -24.79
CA MET A 229 4.33 14.29 -26.22
C MET A 229 5.15 13.34 -27.11
N ASN A 230 6.11 12.61 -26.54
CA ASN A 230 6.92 11.61 -27.24
C ASN A 230 6.42 10.17 -27.03
N THR A 231 5.39 9.97 -26.23
CA THR A 231 4.78 8.66 -25.98
C THR A 231 3.75 8.32 -27.05
N ASP A 232 3.71 7.06 -27.49
CA ASP A 232 2.70 6.57 -28.43
C ASP A 232 1.31 6.64 -27.78
N THR A 233 0.31 7.15 -28.49
CA THR A 233 -1.06 7.29 -27.95
C THR A 233 -1.72 5.95 -27.62
N ASN A 234 -1.24 4.84 -28.20
CA ASN A 234 -1.69 3.49 -27.86
C ASN A 234 -1.02 2.91 -26.61
N THR A 235 -0.09 3.63 -25.98
CA THR A 235 0.55 3.18 -24.73
C THR A 235 -0.42 3.30 -23.56
N LEU A 236 -0.69 2.20 -22.86
CA LEU A 236 -1.36 2.22 -21.57
C LEU A 236 -0.35 2.63 -20.49
N ILE A 237 -0.63 3.69 -19.74
CA ILE A 237 0.19 4.10 -18.59
C ILE A 237 -0.52 3.74 -17.28
N ILE A 238 0.17 3.01 -16.38
CA ILE A 238 -0.34 2.62 -15.06
C ILE A 238 0.55 3.24 -13.99
N ASP A 239 0.01 4.22 -13.25
CA ASP A 239 0.74 4.89 -12.16
C ASP A 239 0.49 4.20 -10.82
N LEU A 240 1.50 3.48 -10.33
CA LEU A 240 1.50 2.76 -9.04
C LEU A 240 2.07 3.61 -7.89
N ALA A 241 2.64 4.75 -8.24
CA ALA A 241 3.34 5.57 -7.27
C ALA A 241 2.36 6.20 -6.26
N SER A 242 2.81 6.30 -5.00
CA SER A 242 2.08 7.05 -3.99
C SER A 242 1.96 8.53 -4.38
N LEU A 243 0.92 9.20 -3.89
CA LEU A 243 0.71 10.62 -4.17
C LEU A 243 1.96 11.48 -3.83
N PRO A 244 2.28 12.46 -4.69
CA PRO A 244 1.46 13.02 -5.78
C PRO A 244 1.37 12.17 -7.06
N GLY A 245 2.11 11.08 -7.17
CA GLY A 245 2.18 10.25 -8.36
C GLY A 245 3.32 10.67 -9.30
N GLY A 246 3.38 10.05 -10.47
CA GLY A 246 4.45 10.30 -11.43
C GLY A 246 3.98 10.58 -12.84
N VAL A 247 2.68 10.81 -13.06
CA VAL A 247 2.06 11.07 -14.37
C VAL A 247 1.28 12.38 -14.34
N ASP A 248 1.48 13.20 -15.35
CA ASP A 248 0.64 14.37 -15.64
C ASP A 248 -0.63 13.89 -16.36
N PHE A 249 -1.65 13.56 -15.57
CA PHE A 249 -2.92 13.00 -16.07
C PHE A 249 -3.67 13.99 -16.97
N ASP A 250 -3.64 15.28 -16.64
CA ASP A 250 -4.32 16.32 -17.44
C ASP A 250 -3.70 16.44 -18.84
N THR A 251 -2.39 16.34 -18.93
CA THR A 251 -1.68 16.33 -20.22
C THR A 251 -1.88 15.01 -20.96
N ALA A 252 -1.87 13.86 -20.27
CA ALA A 252 -2.12 12.57 -20.90
C ALA A 252 -3.50 12.52 -21.55
N GLU A 253 -4.55 12.98 -20.85
CA GLU A 253 -5.92 13.07 -21.38
C GLU A 253 -5.99 13.96 -22.62
N LYS A 254 -5.39 15.18 -22.58
CA LYS A 254 -5.36 16.10 -23.73
C LYS A 254 -4.65 15.53 -24.96
N LEU A 255 -3.68 14.64 -24.75
CA LEU A 255 -2.93 13.97 -25.82
C LEU A 255 -3.60 12.66 -26.28
N GLY A 256 -4.71 12.25 -25.68
CA GLY A 256 -5.39 10.99 -25.97
C GLY A 256 -4.63 9.74 -25.48
N ILE A 257 -3.73 9.89 -24.50
CA ILE A 257 -2.99 8.78 -23.91
C ILE A 257 -3.78 8.25 -22.71
N TYR A 258 -4.09 6.96 -22.73
CA TYR A 258 -4.82 6.34 -21.63
C TYR A 258 -3.92 6.09 -20.43
N ALA A 259 -4.20 6.77 -19.33
CA ALA A 259 -3.44 6.67 -18.09
C ALA A 259 -4.35 6.32 -16.89
N VAL A 260 -3.95 5.35 -16.08
CA VAL A 260 -4.70 4.85 -14.94
C VAL A 260 -3.92 5.11 -13.64
N ARG A 261 -4.57 5.72 -12.66
CA ARG A 261 -4.02 5.86 -11.30
C ARG A 261 -4.39 4.64 -10.47
N ALA A 262 -3.43 3.75 -10.26
CA ALA A 262 -3.64 2.45 -9.62
C ALA A 262 -3.18 2.47 -8.14
N LEU A 263 -3.98 3.11 -7.29
CA LEU A 263 -3.72 3.22 -5.86
C LEU A 263 -4.42 2.12 -5.05
N SER A 264 -3.83 1.81 -3.89
CA SER A 264 -4.38 0.87 -2.88
C SER A 264 -4.59 -0.56 -3.43
N LEU A 265 -3.78 -0.97 -4.39
CA LEU A 265 -3.87 -2.28 -5.05
C LEU A 265 -3.90 -3.47 -4.07
N PRO A 266 -3.05 -3.54 -3.03
CA PRO A 266 -3.10 -4.66 -2.07
C PRO A 266 -4.47 -4.84 -1.42
N GLY A 267 -5.16 -3.75 -1.09
CA GLY A 267 -6.50 -3.80 -0.51
C GLY A 267 -7.61 -4.17 -1.50
N LYS A 268 -7.40 -3.88 -2.79
CA LYS A 268 -8.37 -4.16 -3.87
C LYS A 268 -8.23 -5.58 -4.42
N CYS A 269 -7.00 -6.00 -4.70
CA CYS A 269 -6.72 -7.23 -5.45
C CYS A 269 -6.39 -8.42 -4.55
N ALA A 270 -5.68 -8.21 -3.44
CA ALA A 270 -5.24 -9.29 -2.55
C ALA A 270 -5.37 -8.92 -1.05
N PRO A 271 -6.57 -8.55 -0.58
CA PRO A 271 -6.75 -8.06 0.80
C PRO A 271 -6.42 -9.13 1.85
N LYS A 272 -6.60 -10.41 1.56
CA LYS A 272 -6.21 -11.52 2.45
C LYS A 272 -4.71 -11.52 2.67
N THR A 273 -3.92 -11.59 1.61
CA THR A 273 -2.44 -11.57 1.69
C THR A 273 -1.94 -10.30 2.37
N ALA A 274 -2.52 -9.14 2.04
CA ALA A 274 -2.14 -7.87 2.66
C ALA A 274 -2.48 -7.84 4.17
N GLY A 275 -3.59 -8.43 4.60
CA GLY A 275 -3.93 -8.58 6.01
C GLY A 275 -2.95 -9.47 6.77
N GLU A 276 -2.54 -10.60 6.16
CA GLU A 276 -1.51 -11.49 6.74
C GLU A 276 -0.14 -10.80 6.88
N ILE A 277 0.24 -9.99 5.90
CA ILE A 277 1.49 -9.20 5.95
C ILE A 277 1.44 -8.22 7.12
N ILE A 278 0.32 -7.51 7.32
CA ILE A 278 0.15 -6.61 8.47
C ILE A 278 0.29 -7.40 9.79
N LYS A 279 -0.41 -8.54 9.92
CA LYS A 279 -0.32 -9.39 11.12
C LYS A 279 1.12 -9.79 11.42
N THR A 280 1.80 -10.37 10.43
CA THR A 280 3.18 -10.83 10.59
C THR A 280 4.07 -9.70 11.09
N THR A 281 3.99 -8.54 10.44
CA THR A 281 4.81 -7.38 10.82
C THR A 281 4.49 -6.87 12.23
N VAL A 282 3.21 -6.75 12.58
CA VAL A 282 2.80 -6.33 13.94
C VAL A 282 3.28 -7.32 14.99
N PHE A 283 3.15 -8.62 14.73
CA PHE A 283 3.59 -9.66 15.66
C PHE A 283 5.11 -9.73 15.80
N ASP A 284 5.86 -9.41 14.75
CA ASP A 284 7.31 -9.32 14.82
C ASP A 284 7.75 -8.10 15.63
N ILE A 285 7.09 -6.94 15.48
CA ILE A 285 7.31 -5.79 16.37
C ILE A 285 7.04 -6.16 17.85
N ILE A 286 5.92 -6.85 18.13
CA ILE A 286 5.59 -7.29 19.48
C ILE A 286 6.68 -8.22 20.06
N LYS A 287 7.19 -9.16 19.26
CA LYS A 287 8.28 -10.06 19.69
C LYS A 287 9.59 -9.32 19.94
N GLU A 288 9.89 -8.30 19.15
CA GLU A 288 11.12 -7.50 19.26
C GLU A 288 11.10 -6.61 20.51
N VAL A 289 9.95 -6.01 20.81
CA VAL A 289 9.80 -5.01 21.88
C VAL A 289 9.46 -5.65 23.22
N TYR A 290 8.56 -6.62 23.24
CA TYR A 290 8.03 -7.23 24.47
C TYR A 290 8.54 -8.67 24.64
N ARG A 291 9.85 -8.78 24.80
CA ARG A 291 10.54 -10.06 25.06
C ARG A 291 10.29 -10.60 26.46
#